data_a93a771e44ec7a91f8242f10e1c32350
#
_entry.id   a93a771e44ec7a91f8242f10e1c32350
#
_cell.length_a   1.000
_cell.length_b   1.000
_cell.length_c   1.000
_cell.angle_alpha   90.00
_cell.angle_beta   90.00
_cell.angle_gamma   90.00
#
_symmetry.space_group_name_H-M   'P 1'
#
loop_
_entity.id
_entity.type
_entity.pdbx_description
1 polymer ?
#
loop_
_entity_poly.entity_id
_entity_poly.type
_entity_poly.pdbx_seq_one_letter_code
_entity_poly.pdbx_strand_id
1 'polypeptide(L)'
;MDEIVDFSYDAVHDIDPGSNHIAIEPGEQLTMEECLNAILIRSANEVSFAVAEHISGTTWQDFAPIMNERAKELGCVDSNFVNPNGLPNEDHYTSAYDLAMIGRAFFANEALCKMTMTHMLHILPSERQPDDIMEVNKMELIPGGKYAYPYLVGCKTGYTDVARSTLVSCAEKDGMKLICVVMKDENPNYYEDTIALFDYGFSNFQRAVSYTHLRAHETPEHLV
;
A
#
# COMPACT_ATOMS: atom_id res chain seq x y z
N MET A 1 -8.33 12.41 7.69
CA MET A 1 -7.79 12.76 6.36
C MET A 1 -7.46 14.26 6.25
N ASP A 2 -8.15 15.11 6.99
CA ASP A 2 -7.94 16.60 6.96
C ASP A 2 -6.81 17.09 7.90
N GLU A 3 -6.12 16.18 8.55
CA GLU A 3 -4.97 16.46 9.40
C GLU A 3 -3.83 17.02 8.54
N ILE A 4 -3.14 18.06 9.04
CA ILE A 4 -2.10 18.78 8.30
C ILE A 4 -0.74 18.20 8.65
N VAL A 5 0.02 17.86 7.63
CA VAL A 5 1.40 17.37 7.70
C VAL A 5 2.34 18.50 7.32
N ASP A 6 3.28 18.80 8.21
CA ASP A 6 4.34 19.78 7.99
C ASP A 6 5.53 19.12 7.31
N PHE A 7 6.16 19.85 6.38
CA PHE A 7 7.38 19.38 5.71
C PHE A 7 8.60 20.06 6.33
N SER A 8 9.36 19.28 7.11
CA SER A 8 10.60 19.73 7.70
C SER A 8 11.72 19.84 6.65
N TYR A 9 12.81 20.50 7.01
CA TYR A 9 14.02 20.52 6.16
C TYR A 9 14.57 19.10 5.96
N ASP A 10 14.61 18.27 6.99
CA ASP A 10 15.15 16.92 6.96
C ASP A 10 14.25 15.99 6.10
N ALA A 11 12.93 16.06 6.26
CA ALA A 11 12.01 15.26 5.43
C ALA A 11 12.18 15.52 3.93
N VAL A 12 12.45 16.76 3.54
CA VAL A 12 12.62 17.14 2.13
C VAL A 12 14.01 16.82 1.59
N HIS A 13 15.08 16.92 2.40
CA HIS A 13 16.45 16.84 1.94
C HIS A 13 17.19 15.53 2.24
N ASP A 14 16.68 14.70 3.18
CA ASP A 14 17.29 13.40 3.50
C ASP A 14 16.98 12.31 2.46
N ILE A 15 16.21 12.62 1.42
CA ILE A 15 15.92 11.67 0.34
C ILE A 15 17.14 11.48 -0.56
N ASP A 16 17.31 10.27 -1.08
CA ASP A 16 18.41 9.97 -2.01
C ASP A 16 18.25 10.78 -3.32
N PRO A 17 19.36 11.35 -3.86
CA PRO A 17 19.32 12.07 -5.13
C PRO A 17 18.77 11.20 -6.27
N GLY A 18 17.77 11.74 -6.97
CA GLY A 18 17.11 11.06 -8.10
C GLY A 18 16.01 10.07 -7.69
N SER A 19 15.70 9.93 -6.40
CA SER A 19 14.51 9.21 -5.95
C SER A 19 13.23 9.97 -6.31
N ASN A 20 12.10 9.26 -6.35
CA ASN A 20 10.80 9.87 -6.67
C ASN A 20 10.39 10.90 -5.62
N HIS A 21 9.93 12.06 -6.07
CA HIS A 21 9.41 13.14 -5.23
C HIS A 21 8.33 13.94 -6.00
N ILE A 22 7.63 14.83 -5.31
CA ILE A 22 6.64 15.77 -5.87
C ILE A 22 7.13 17.22 -5.78
N ALA A 23 8.39 17.43 -5.40
CA ALA A 23 9.07 18.73 -5.30
C ALA A 23 8.45 19.69 -4.26
N ILE A 24 7.93 19.15 -3.16
CA ILE A 24 7.48 19.95 -2.02
C ILE A 24 8.70 20.62 -1.35
N GLU A 25 8.51 21.85 -0.84
CA GLU A 25 9.59 22.63 -0.21
C GLU A 25 9.48 22.62 1.33
N PRO A 26 10.59 22.81 2.06
CA PRO A 26 10.54 22.91 3.53
C PRO A 26 9.64 24.05 4.01
N GLY A 27 8.78 23.75 4.97
CA GLY A 27 7.81 24.70 5.54
C GLY A 27 6.46 24.70 4.83
N GLU A 28 6.33 24.00 3.71
CA GLU A 28 5.03 23.75 3.09
C GLU A 28 4.23 22.70 3.88
N GLN A 29 2.95 22.60 3.59
CA GLN A 29 2.01 21.74 4.30
C GLN A 29 1.03 21.09 3.31
N LEU A 30 0.76 19.82 3.53
CA LEU A 30 -0.30 19.07 2.84
C LEU A 30 -1.27 18.46 3.86
N THR A 31 -2.46 18.13 3.41
CA THR A 31 -3.35 17.26 4.17
C THR A 31 -2.82 15.83 4.17
N MET A 32 -3.15 15.04 5.18
CA MET A 32 -2.81 13.61 5.21
C MET A 32 -3.34 12.86 3.98
N GLU A 33 -4.49 13.26 3.46
CA GLU A 33 -5.06 12.66 2.23
C GLU A 33 -4.19 12.95 1.00
N GLU A 34 -3.71 14.18 0.83
CA GLU A 34 -2.78 14.54 -0.24
C GLU A 34 -1.45 13.81 -0.09
N CYS A 35 -0.92 13.71 1.12
CA CYS A 35 0.29 12.93 1.41
C CYS A 35 0.14 11.45 1.03
N LEU A 36 -0.95 10.80 1.45
CA LEU A 36 -1.19 9.39 1.12
C LEU A 36 -1.36 9.18 -0.39
N ASN A 37 -2.05 10.07 -1.09
CA ASN A 37 -2.13 10.02 -2.54
C ASN A 37 -0.76 10.20 -3.20
N ALA A 38 0.07 11.13 -2.74
CA ALA A 38 1.42 11.33 -3.26
C ALA A 38 2.32 10.10 -3.06
N ILE A 39 2.25 9.46 -1.88
CA ILE A 39 2.97 8.21 -1.58
C ILE A 39 2.48 7.07 -2.47
N LEU A 40 1.18 6.91 -2.63
CA LEU A 40 0.60 5.75 -3.33
C LEU A 40 0.69 5.88 -4.86
N ILE A 41 0.56 7.07 -5.41
CA ILE A 41 0.54 7.32 -6.86
C ILE A 41 1.96 7.57 -7.39
N ARG A 42 2.71 8.49 -6.75
CA ARG A 42 4.04 8.91 -7.20
C ARG A 42 5.19 8.17 -6.50
N SER A 43 4.93 7.51 -5.37
CA SER A 43 5.96 6.99 -4.46
C SER A 43 6.89 8.12 -3.97
N ALA A 44 6.31 9.25 -3.55
CA ALA A 44 7.04 10.42 -3.11
C ALA A 44 7.78 10.14 -1.79
N ASN A 45 9.12 10.19 -1.85
CA ASN A 45 9.98 9.79 -0.73
C ASN A 45 9.98 10.82 0.39
N GLU A 46 10.08 12.11 0.06
CA GLU A 46 10.01 13.22 1.01
C GLU A 46 8.66 13.24 1.76
N VAL A 47 7.59 12.90 1.07
CA VAL A 47 6.26 12.82 1.70
C VAL A 47 6.20 11.66 2.67
N SER A 48 6.87 10.53 2.36
CA SER A 48 6.96 9.40 3.30
C SER A 48 7.71 9.77 4.57
N PHE A 49 8.76 10.60 4.47
CA PHE A 49 9.50 11.12 5.62
C PHE A 49 8.68 12.10 6.44
N ALA A 50 8.00 13.06 5.80
CA ALA A 50 7.13 14.01 6.49
C ALA A 50 5.98 13.32 7.25
N VAL A 51 5.34 12.32 6.64
CA VAL A 51 4.31 11.51 7.31
C VAL A 51 4.91 10.71 8.47
N ALA A 52 6.12 10.19 8.33
CA ALA A 52 6.81 9.49 9.40
C ALA A 52 7.12 10.40 10.61
N GLU A 53 7.60 11.63 10.38
CA GLU A 53 7.80 12.64 11.40
C GLU A 53 6.48 13.03 12.08
N HIS A 54 5.43 13.24 11.29
CA HIS A 54 4.11 13.59 11.81
C HIS A 54 3.55 12.52 12.75
N ILE A 55 3.68 11.23 12.41
CA ILE A 55 3.16 10.12 13.22
C ILE A 55 4.05 9.85 14.44
N SER A 56 5.38 9.91 14.30
CA SER A 56 6.31 9.70 15.41
C SER A 56 6.30 10.88 16.39
N GLY A 57 5.94 12.07 15.92
CA GLY A 57 6.01 13.33 16.68
C GLY A 57 7.44 13.85 16.90
N THR A 58 8.43 13.27 16.23
CA THR A 58 9.86 13.55 16.36
C THR A 58 10.55 13.52 14.99
N THR A 59 11.46 12.60 14.76
CA THR A 59 12.19 12.43 13.50
C THR A 59 11.59 11.30 12.68
N TRP A 60 11.84 11.28 11.36
CA TRP A 60 11.39 10.19 10.50
C TRP A 60 12.02 8.83 10.89
N GLN A 61 13.24 8.84 11.49
CA GLN A 61 13.92 7.64 11.96
C GLN A 61 13.15 6.94 13.10
N ASP A 62 12.50 7.72 13.96
CA ASP A 62 11.72 7.21 15.10
C ASP A 62 10.43 6.51 14.66
N PHE A 63 10.06 6.59 13.38
CA PHE A 63 8.93 5.86 12.82
C PHE A 63 9.24 4.39 12.53
N ALA A 64 10.50 4.02 12.27
CA ALA A 64 10.87 2.64 11.95
C ALA A 64 10.52 1.64 13.08
N PRO A 65 10.74 1.93 14.39
CA PRO A 65 10.24 1.09 15.47
C PRO A 65 8.73 0.88 15.44
N ILE A 66 7.95 1.94 15.14
CA ILE A 66 6.48 1.87 15.03
C ILE A 66 6.07 0.94 13.88
N MET A 67 6.74 1.05 12.72
CA MET A 67 6.52 0.14 11.59
C MET A 67 6.80 -1.31 11.97
N ASN A 68 7.92 -1.58 12.66
CA ASN A 68 8.31 -2.93 13.06
C ASN A 68 7.36 -3.53 14.12
N GLU A 69 6.88 -2.73 15.07
CA GLU A 69 5.86 -3.17 16.02
C GLU A 69 4.57 -3.54 15.30
N ARG A 70 4.12 -2.67 14.37
CA ARG A 70 2.93 -2.94 13.57
C ARG A 70 3.07 -4.18 12.70
N ALA A 71 4.23 -4.41 12.10
CA ALA A 71 4.51 -5.62 11.34
C ALA A 71 4.37 -6.88 12.19
N LYS A 72 4.90 -6.88 13.42
CA LYS A 72 4.77 -8.00 14.38
C LYS A 72 3.30 -8.26 14.76
N GLU A 73 2.52 -7.21 15.01
CA GLU A 73 1.08 -7.33 15.30
C GLU A 73 0.31 -7.97 14.14
N LEU A 74 0.74 -7.69 12.89
CA LEU A 74 0.15 -8.29 11.69
C LEU A 74 0.59 -9.74 11.46
N GLY A 75 1.54 -10.25 12.24
CA GLY A 75 2.07 -11.60 12.15
C GLY A 75 3.27 -11.76 11.22
N CYS A 76 3.95 -10.67 10.88
CA CYS A 76 5.20 -10.71 10.14
C CYS A 76 6.33 -11.27 11.03
N VAL A 77 7.16 -12.15 10.46
CA VAL A 77 8.25 -12.83 11.18
C VAL A 77 9.61 -12.66 10.50
N ASP A 78 9.63 -12.28 9.22
CA ASP A 78 10.82 -12.15 8.38
C ASP A 78 10.96 -10.73 7.81
N SER A 79 10.62 -9.70 8.61
CA SER A 79 10.70 -8.30 8.19
C SER A 79 11.40 -7.44 9.22
N ASN A 80 12.18 -6.50 8.73
CA ASN A 80 12.72 -5.40 9.50
C ASN A 80 12.73 -4.12 8.65
N PHE A 81 12.11 -3.07 9.14
CA PHE A 81 12.02 -1.78 8.50
C PHE A 81 12.93 -0.78 9.21
N VAL A 82 13.73 -0.01 8.44
CA VAL A 82 14.66 1.00 8.97
C VAL A 82 14.41 2.40 8.40
N ASN A 83 13.57 2.49 7.38
CA ASN A 83 13.12 3.76 6.80
C ASN A 83 11.66 3.67 6.35
N PRO A 84 10.96 4.82 6.20
CA PRO A 84 9.54 4.83 5.81
C PRO A 84 9.30 4.75 4.30
N ASN A 85 10.34 4.95 3.46
CA ASN A 85 10.22 5.05 2.00
C ASN A 85 10.59 3.76 1.25
N GLY A 86 11.24 2.79 1.92
CA GLY A 86 11.59 1.51 1.33
C GLY A 86 12.84 1.53 0.46
N LEU A 87 13.67 2.58 0.53
CA LEU A 87 14.95 2.61 -0.17
C LEU A 87 15.96 1.63 0.47
N PRO A 88 16.96 1.14 -0.31
CA PRO A 88 17.83 0.07 0.12
C PRO A 88 18.65 0.39 1.37
N ASN A 89 18.64 -0.53 2.30
CA ASN A 89 19.54 -0.59 3.44
C ASN A 89 19.77 -2.07 3.76
N GLU A 90 20.95 -2.47 4.22
CA GLU A 90 21.27 -3.88 4.51
C GLU A 90 20.34 -4.48 5.57
N ASP A 91 19.89 -3.66 6.51
CA ASP A 91 18.95 -4.06 7.56
C ASP A 91 17.47 -3.88 7.18
N HIS A 92 17.16 -3.40 5.95
CA HIS A 92 15.79 -3.22 5.46
C HIS A 92 15.38 -4.40 4.58
N TYR A 93 14.62 -5.32 5.15
CA TYR A 93 14.22 -6.54 4.45
C TYR A 93 12.80 -6.98 4.82
N THR A 94 12.23 -7.79 3.96
CA THR A 94 10.91 -8.42 4.15
C THR A 94 10.81 -9.71 3.33
N SER A 95 9.75 -10.49 3.55
CA SER A 95 9.40 -11.66 2.75
C SER A 95 8.09 -11.46 1.98
N ALA A 96 7.84 -12.28 0.96
CA ALA A 96 6.58 -12.25 0.23
C ALA A 96 5.38 -12.58 1.15
N TYR A 97 5.58 -13.47 2.11
CA TYR A 97 4.55 -13.79 3.10
C TYR A 97 4.22 -12.58 3.98
N ASP A 98 5.23 -11.91 4.53
CA ASP A 98 5.03 -10.75 5.39
C ASP A 98 4.39 -9.58 4.63
N LEU A 99 4.80 -9.33 3.38
CA LEU A 99 4.15 -8.34 2.52
C LEU A 99 2.69 -8.71 2.23
N ALA A 100 2.36 -9.99 2.12
CA ALA A 100 0.95 -10.42 1.99
C ALA A 100 0.15 -10.15 3.28
N MET A 101 0.76 -10.30 4.46
CA MET A 101 0.13 -9.96 5.74
C MET A 101 -0.10 -8.46 5.88
N ILE A 102 0.89 -7.64 5.52
CA ILE A 102 0.78 -6.17 5.47
C ILE A 102 -0.28 -5.76 4.43
N GLY A 103 -0.22 -6.35 3.23
CA GLY A 103 -1.21 -6.12 2.16
C GLY A 103 -2.63 -6.46 2.60
N ARG A 104 -2.83 -7.53 3.36
CA ARG A 104 -4.13 -7.89 3.92
C ARG A 104 -4.71 -6.79 4.81
N ALA A 105 -3.88 -6.18 5.66
CA ALA A 105 -4.30 -5.06 6.49
C ALA A 105 -4.55 -3.80 5.66
N PHE A 106 -3.69 -3.49 4.71
CA PHE A 106 -3.81 -2.34 3.81
C PHE A 106 -5.09 -2.41 2.96
N PHE A 107 -5.32 -3.51 2.26
CA PHE A 107 -6.47 -3.68 1.36
C PHE A 107 -7.80 -3.96 2.08
N ALA A 108 -7.80 -4.07 3.40
CA ALA A 108 -9.01 -4.02 4.20
C ALA A 108 -9.59 -2.60 4.31
N ASN A 109 -8.79 -1.56 4.02
CA ASN A 109 -9.20 -0.16 4.03
C ASN A 109 -9.62 0.29 2.62
N GLU A 110 -10.92 0.52 2.41
CA GLU A 110 -11.47 0.92 1.11
C GLU A 110 -10.95 2.27 0.61
N ALA A 111 -10.64 3.22 1.50
CA ALA A 111 -10.11 4.52 1.11
C ALA A 111 -8.70 4.37 0.50
N LEU A 112 -7.83 3.58 1.14
CA LEU A 112 -6.50 3.30 0.62
C LEU A 112 -6.56 2.54 -0.72
N CYS A 113 -7.47 1.57 -0.85
CA CYS A 113 -7.71 0.89 -2.12
C CYS A 113 -8.07 1.88 -3.23
N LYS A 114 -9.02 2.78 -2.98
CA LYS A 114 -9.44 3.81 -3.96
C LYS A 114 -8.28 4.71 -4.37
N MET A 115 -7.44 5.14 -3.42
CA MET A 115 -6.26 5.96 -3.70
C MET A 115 -5.30 5.26 -4.66
N THR A 116 -5.00 3.96 -4.46
CA THR A 116 -4.12 3.21 -5.36
C THR A 116 -4.67 3.05 -6.78
N MET A 117 -5.99 3.13 -6.93
CA MET A 117 -6.70 3.02 -8.23
C MET A 117 -6.92 4.37 -8.92
N THR A 118 -6.53 5.46 -8.28
CA THR A 118 -6.66 6.82 -8.83
C THR A 118 -5.67 7.01 -9.98
N HIS A 119 -6.15 7.52 -11.12
CA HIS A 119 -5.33 7.71 -12.32
C HIS A 119 -4.35 8.89 -12.23
N MET A 120 -4.72 9.91 -11.49
CA MET A 120 -3.94 11.14 -11.42
C MET A 120 -4.07 11.79 -10.04
N LEU A 121 -2.93 12.14 -9.45
CA LEU A 121 -2.87 13.06 -8.33
C LEU A 121 -2.93 14.49 -8.86
N HIS A 122 -3.74 15.32 -8.25
CA HIS A 122 -3.75 16.76 -8.51
C HIS A 122 -3.89 17.50 -7.17
N ILE A 123 -2.82 18.16 -6.74
CA ILE A 123 -2.80 19.02 -5.57
C ILE A 123 -2.82 20.46 -6.07
N LEU A 124 -3.90 21.16 -5.76
CA LEU A 124 -4.11 22.54 -6.19
C LEU A 124 -3.29 23.51 -5.31
N PRO A 125 -2.84 24.63 -5.89
CA PRO A 125 -2.19 25.69 -5.12
C PRO A 125 -3.03 26.16 -3.93
N SER A 126 -2.39 26.37 -2.80
CA SER A 126 -2.99 26.89 -1.59
C SER A 126 -2.06 27.88 -0.89
N GLU A 127 -2.51 28.52 0.19
CA GLU A 127 -1.63 29.35 1.03
C GLU A 127 -0.53 28.54 1.75
N ARG A 128 -0.71 27.21 1.83
CA ARG A 128 0.21 26.29 2.51
C ARG A 128 1.22 25.65 1.57
N GLN A 129 0.87 25.57 0.28
CA GLN A 129 1.68 24.99 -0.79
C GLN A 129 1.29 25.68 -2.10
N PRO A 130 2.18 26.50 -2.72
CA PRO A 130 1.82 27.41 -3.81
C PRO A 130 1.80 26.76 -5.20
N ASP A 131 2.33 25.55 -5.36
CA ASP A 131 2.52 24.90 -6.65
C ASP A 131 1.28 24.13 -7.12
N ASP A 132 1.09 24.02 -8.42
CA ASP A 132 0.09 23.14 -9.05
C ASP A 132 0.76 21.80 -9.36
N ILE A 133 0.56 20.80 -8.47
CA ILE A 133 1.23 19.50 -8.56
C ILE A 133 0.34 18.48 -9.23
N MET A 134 0.76 17.99 -10.39
CA MET A 134 0.06 16.96 -11.14
C MET A 134 0.95 15.74 -11.40
N GLU A 135 0.53 14.56 -10.95
CA GLU A 135 1.25 13.30 -11.16
C GLU A 135 0.33 12.19 -11.67
N VAL A 136 0.76 11.52 -12.72
CA VAL A 136 0.01 10.42 -13.34
C VAL A 136 0.40 9.09 -12.69
N ASN A 137 -0.59 8.30 -12.33
CA ASN A 137 -0.39 6.93 -11.87
C ASN A 137 0.11 6.06 -13.03
N LYS A 138 1.32 5.54 -12.91
CA LYS A 138 1.97 4.69 -13.93
C LYS A 138 1.63 3.21 -13.79
N MET A 139 0.67 2.88 -12.94
CA MET A 139 0.24 1.50 -12.70
C MET A 139 -0.54 0.96 -13.89
N GLU A 140 -0.01 -0.06 -14.53
CA GLU A 140 -0.60 -0.65 -15.75
C GLU A 140 -1.69 -1.70 -15.46
N LEU A 141 -1.88 -2.12 -14.19
CA LEU A 141 -2.95 -3.04 -13.79
C LEU A 141 -4.31 -2.37 -13.58
N ILE A 142 -4.34 -1.04 -13.36
CA ILE A 142 -5.59 -0.30 -13.17
C ILE A 142 -6.37 -0.17 -14.48
N PRO A 143 -7.69 0.11 -14.45
CA PRO A 143 -8.50 0.28 -15.65
C PRO A 143 -7.85 1.26 -16.63
N GLY A 144 -7.78 0.89 -17.90
CA GLY A 144 -7.13 1.69 -18.96
C GLY A 144 -5.64 1.43 -19.15
N GLY A 145 -4.97 0.75 -18.23
CA GLY A 145 -3.59 0.31 -18.39
C GLY A 145 -3.46 -0.90 -19.32
N LYS A 146 -2.25 -1.14 -19.82
CA LYS A 146 -1.95 -2.24 -20.76
C LYS A 146 -2.25 -3.63 -20.17
N TYR A 147 -2.05 -3.80 -18.87
CA TYR A 147 -2.25 -5.04 -18.12
C TYR A 147 -3.49 -4.98 -17.23
N ALA A 148 -4.48 -4.12 -17.55
CA ALA A 148 -5.66 -3.92 -16.72
C ALA A 148 -6.31 -5.24 -16.30
N TYR A 149 -6.46 -5.44 -14.98
CA TYR A 149 -7.07 -6.65 -14.43
C TYR A 149 -8.48 -6.35 -13.89
N PRO A 150 -9.53 -7.00 -14.42
CA PRO A 150 -10.92 -6.59 -14.17
C PRO A 150 -11.39 -6.73 -12.72
N TYR A 151 -10.69 -7.55 -11.93
CA TYR A 151 -11.03 -7.81 -10.53
C TYR A 151 -10.11 -7.08 -9.55
N LEU A 152 -9.22 -6.19 -10.04
CA LEU A 152 -8.28 -5.47 -9.20
C LEU A 152 -9.00 -4.56 -8.19
N VAL A 153 -8.59 -4.63 -6.93
CA VAL A 153 -9.08 -3.80 -5.82
C VAL A 153 -8.09 -2.71 -5.44
N GLY A 154 -6.81 -3.00 -5.58
CA GLY A 154 -5.73 -2.07 -5.29
C GLY A 154 -4.37 -2.72 -5.48
N CYS A 155 -3.33 -1.88 -5.63
CA CYS A 155 -1.97 -2.35 -5.86
C CYS A 155 -0.93 -1.27 -5.58
N LYS A 156 0.32 -1.69 -5.34
CA LYS A 156 1.49 -0.81 -5.21
C LYS A 156 2.73 -1.47 -5.75
N THR A 157 3.43 -0.78 -6.65
CA THR A 157 4.74 -1.20 -7.15
C THR A 157 5.87 -0.68 -6.27
N GLY A 158 7.02 -1.35 -6.33
CA GLY A 158 8.29 -0.88 -5.84
C GLY A 158 9.40 -1.22 -6.83
N TYR A 159 10.43 -0.40 -6.87
CA TYR A 159 11.63 -0.66 -7.64
C TYR A 159 12.86 -0.07 -6.95
N THR A 160 13.89 -0.87 -6.84
CA THR A 160 15.27 -0.46 -6.58
C THR A 160 16.20 -1.38 -7.37
N ASP A 161 17.45 -0.98 -7.59
CA ASP A 161 18.41 -1.83 -8.32
C ASP A 161 18.67 -3.17 -7.61
N VAL A 162 18.56 -3.20 -6.29
CA VAL A 162 18.75 -4.42 -5.47
C VAL A 162 17.48 -5.27 -5.46
N ALA A 163 16.32 -4.66 -5.22
CA ALA A 163 15.04 -5.36 -5.10
C ALA A 163 14.44 -5.72 -6.46
N ARG A 164 14.86 -5.06 -7.56
CA ARG A 164 14.26 -5.14 -8.87
C ARG A 164 12.77 -4.74 -8.79
N SER A 165 11.95 -5.16 -9.75
CA SER A 165 10.52 -4.87 -9.73
C SER A 165 9.81 -5.71 -8.68
N THR A 166 8.97 -5.04 -7.88
CA THR A 166 8.10 -5.66 -6.88
C THR A 166 6.67 -5.16 -7.05
N LEU A 167 5.69 -5.99 -6.73
CA LEU A 167 4.28 -5.64 -6.79
C LEU A 167 3.51 -6.36 -5.69
N VAL A 168 2.78 -5.59 -4.90
CA VAL A 168 1.76 -6.10 -3.97
C VAL A 168 0.40 -5.67 -4.49
N SER A 169 -0.51 -6.60 -4.67
CA SER A 169 -1.82 -6.35 -5.26
C SER A 169 -2.92 -7.18 -4.60
N CYS A 170 -4.14 -6.68 -4.68
CA CYS A 170 -5.34 -7.35 -4.21
C CYS A 170 -6.38 -7.38 -5.33
N ALA A 171 -7.01 -8.54 -5.52
CA ALA A 171 -8.13 -8.71 -6.43
C ALA A 171 -9.30 -9.37 -5.71
N GLU A 172 -10.53 -9.05 -6.12
CA GLU A 172 -11.75 -9.65 -5.57
C GLU A 172 -12.65 -10.15 -6.69
N LYS A 173 -13.03 -11.42 -6.60
CA LYS A 173 -13.96 -12.06 -7.52
C LYS A 173 -14.90 -12.98 -6.75
N ASP A 174 -16.19 -12.89 -7.01
CA ASP A 174 -17.23 -13.74 -6.41
C ASP A 174 -17.16 -13.79 -4.85
N GLY A 175 -16.83 -12.65 -4.23
CA GLY A 175 -16.69 -12.50 -2.78
C GLY A 175 -15.42 -13.11 -2.18
N MET A 176 -14.50 -13.59 -3.00
CA MET A 176 -13.18 -14.05 -2.57
C MET A 176 -12.13 -12.98 -2.89
N LYS A 177 -11.40 -12.52 -1.86
CA LYS A 177 -10.24 -11.65 -2.00
C LYS A 177 -8.96 -12.45 -2.00
N LEU A 178 -8.09 -12.16 -2.96
CA LEU A 178 -6.74 -12.72 -3.06
C LEU A 178 -5.72 -11.59 -2.98
N ILE A 179 -4.61 -11.85 -2.30
CA ILE A 179 -3.46 -10.96 -2.27
C ILE A 179 -2.33 -11.65 -3.02
N CYS A 180 -1.74 -10.95 -3.97
CA CYS A 180 -0.60 -11.42 -4.73
C CYS A 180 0.61 -10.53 -4.42
N VAL A 181 1.77 -11.17 -4.19
CA VAL A 181 3.05 -10.52 -3.97
C VAL A 181 4.06 -11.10 -4.93
N VAL A 182 4.59 -10.24 -5.81
CA VAL A 182 5.69 -10.56 -6.72
C VAL A 182 6.90 -9.76 -6.29
N MET A 183 8.05 -10.41 -6.12
CA MET A 183 9.29 -9.80 -5.68
C MET A 183 10.44 -10.18 -6.59
N LYS A 184 11.37 -9.21 -6.79
CA LYS A 184 12.62 -9.40 -7.53
C LYS A 184 12.39 -9.89 -8.96
N ASP A 185 11.44 -9.32 -9.63
CA ASP A 185 11.08 -9.65 -11.01
C ASP A 185 11.54 -8.56 -12.01
N GLU A 186 11.38 -8.83 -13.29
CA GLU A 186 11.71 -7.93 -14.39
C GLU A 186 10.48 -7.15 -14.86
N ASN A 187 10.68 -5.92 -15.31
CA ASN A 187 9.63 -5.15 -15.97
C ASN A 187 9.55 -5.55 -17.46
N PRO A 188 8.37 -5.91 -18.04
CA PRO A 188 7.02 -5.83 -17.43
C PRO A 188 6.49 -7.15 -16.83
N ASN A 189 7.30 -8.20 -16.69
CA ASN A 189 6.86 -9.57 -16.36
C ASN A 189 6.07 -9.62 -15.04
N TYR A 190 6.43 -8.81 -14.05
CA TYR A 190 5.72 -8.78 -12.76
C TYR A 190 4.21 -8.48 -12.89
N TYR A 191 3.75 -7.83 -13.97
CA TYR A 191 2.33 -7.68 -14.26
C TYR A 191 1.71 -8.99 -14.76
N GLU A 192 2.40 -9.66 -15.68
CA GLU A 192 1.94 -10.93 -16.28
C GLU A 192 1.90 -12.03 -15.22
N ASP A 193 2.93 -12.11 -14.37
CA ASP A 193 3.00 -13.06 -13.27
C ASP A 193 1.89 -12.81 -12.23
N THR A 194 1.62 -11.54 -11.91
CA THR A 194 0.51 -11.16 -11.01
C THR A 194 -0.83 -11.62 -11.57
N ILE A 195 -1.10 -11.39 -12.85
CA ILE A 195 -2.34 -11.83 -13.53
C ILE A 195 -2.45 -13.36 -13.49
N ALA A 196 -1.37 -14.05 -13.86
CA ALA A 196 -1.34 -15.52 -13.88
C ALA A 196 -1.60 -16.11 -12.47
N LEU A 197 -1.02 -15.51 -11.42
CA LEU A 197 -1.24 -15.94 -10.04
C LEU A 197 -2.68 -15.67 -9.57
N PHE A 198 -3.30 -14.56 -9.94
CA PHE A 198 -4.70 -14.30 -9.65
C PHE A 198 -5.62 -15.28 -10.38
N ASP A 199 -5.38 -15.51 -11.67
CA ASP A 199 -6.18 -16.46 -12.47
C ASP A 199 -6.04 -17.89 -11.93
N TYR A 200 -4.84 -18.30 -11.53
CA TYR A 200 -4.61 -19.58 -10.85
C TYR A 200 -5.38 -19.63 -9.52
N GLY A 201 -5.30 -18.59 -8.70
CA GLY A 201 -5.97 -18.53 -7.42
C GLY A 201 -7.49 -18.63 -7.54
N PHE A 202 -8.10 -17.83 -8.42
CA PHE A 202 -9.55 -17.85 -8.63
C PHE A 202 -10.07 -19.13 -9.33
N SER A 203 -9.20 -19.81 -10.07
CA SER A 203 -9.58 -21.07 -10.76
C SER A 203 -9.47 -22.31 -9.86
N ASN A 204 -8.56 -22.29 -8.87
CA ASN A 204 -8.23 -23.47 -8.07
C ASN A 204 -8.72 -23.42 -6.62
N PHE A 205 -9.11 -22.24 -6.14
CA PHE A 205 -9.59 -22.06 -4.76
C PHE A 205 -11.00 -21.48 -4.76
N GLN A 206 -11.74 -21.80 -3.72
CA GLN A 206 -13.07 -21.24 -3.47
C GLN A 206 -13.26 -20.94 -1.99
N ARG A 207 -14.12 -19.96 -1.68
CA ARG A 207 -14.47 -19.62 -0.31
C ARG A 207 -15.30 -20.75 0.28
N ALA A 208 -14.79 -21.40 1.35
CA ALA A 208 -15.59 -22.33 2.14
C ALA A 208 -16.60 -21.55 2.97
N VAL A 209 -17.90 -21.75 2.73
CA VAL A 209 -18.97 -21.22 3.57
C VAL A 209 -19.43 -22.34 4.52
N SER A 210 -19.05 -22.24 5.79
CA SER A 210 -19.56 -23.13 6.82
C SER A 210 -20.94 -22.65 7.27
N TYR A 211 -21.99 -23.37 6.91
CA TYR A 211 -23.32 -23.15 7.47
C TYR A 211 -23.38 -23.89 8.81
N THR A 212 -23.19 -23.19 9.91
CA THR A 212 -23.62 -23.68 11.22
C THR A 212 -25.14 -23.61 11.26
N HIS A 213 -25.81 -24.71 10.93
CA HIS A 213 -27.22 -24.89 11.24
C HIS A 213 -27.35 -24.91 12.75
N LEU A 214 -27.77 -23.81 13.36
CA LEU A 214 -28.40 -23.82 14.65
C LEU A 214 -29.72 -24.59 14.46
N ARG A 215 -29.71 -25.88 14.73
CA ARG A 215 -30.97 -26.60 14.97
C ARG A 215 -31.61 -25.96 16.19
N ALA A 216 -32.67 -25.19 15.97
CA ALA A 216 -33.60 -24.89 17.05
C ALA A 216 -34.01 -26.24 17.66
N HIS A 217 -33.72 -26.47 18.95
CA HIS A 217 -34.29 -27.54 19.69
C HIS A 217 -35.80 -27.27 19.75
N GLU A 218 -36.55 -27.98 18.92
CA GLU A 218 -37.99 -28.15 19.17
C GLU A 218 -38.11 -28.95 20.49
N THR A 219 -38.58 -28.27 21.51
CA THR A 219 -38.99 -28.93 22.74
C THR A 219 -40.21 -29.79 22.42
N PRO A 220 -40.25 -31.10 22.77
CA PRO A 220 -41.44 -31.88 22.62
C PRO A 220 -42.49 -31.36 23.59
N GLU A 221 -43.59 -30.82 23.06
CA GLU A 221 -44.77 -30.56 23.86
C GLU A 221 -45.33 -31.90 24.30
N HIS A 222 -45.43 -32.09 25.61
CA HIS A 222 -46.11 -33.20 26.20
C HIS A 222 -47.61 -33.10 25.89
N LEU A 223 -48.11 -34.04 25.09
CA LEU A 223 -49.52 -34.37 25.00
C LEU A 223 -49.89 -35.16 26.26
N VAL A 224 -50.83 -34.62 27.03
CA VAL A 224 -51.63 -35.33 28.03
C VAL A 224 -52.94 -35.79 27.40
#